data_acdf53861e4a8e86e1ef545faf8aa7a3
#
_entry.id   acdf53861e4a8e86e1ef545faf8aa7a3
#
_cell.length_a   1.000
_cell.length_b   1.000
_cell.length_c   1.000
_cell.angle_alpha   90.00
_cell.angle_beta   90.00
_cell.angle_gamma   90.00
#
_symmetry.space_group_name_H-M   'P 1'
#
loop_
_entity.id
_entity.type
_entity.pdbx_description
1 polymer ?
#
loop_
_entity_poly.entity_id
_entity_poly.type
_entity_poly.pdbx_seq_one_letter_code
_entity_poly.pdbx_strand_id
1 'polypeptide(L)'
;MKLIVWLGNPGKEYEKTRHNIWFMVVDDFLERWKMEACKEGKNWCNILETMIDNQKIIFLKPMEFMNRSWWAVSTIVNFYKIDPKDILVIHDDIDLIVGKIQLKLWWSSAGHNWLKNIIEKLWTKDFWRLRIGVDRPNHQDQVAEYVLHPFKKEEKNIIDDKINEIENHIKDFLSK
;
A
#
# COMPACT_ATOMS: atom_id res chain seq x y z
N MET A 1 0.00 -3.74 18.39
CA MET A 1 -1.05 -3.51 17.35
C MET A 1 -0.35 -3.00 16.12
N LYS A 2 -0.69 -3.51 14.94
CA LYS A 2 -0.07 -3.05 13.69
C LYS A 2 -1.10 -2.54 12.70
N LEU A 3 -0.69 -1.58 11.88
CA LEU A 3 -1.49 -1.00 10.80
C LEU A 3 -0.82 -1.28 9.45
N ILE A 4 -1.54 -1.90 8.55
CA ILE A 4 -1.12 -2.09 7.17
C ILE A 4 -2.01 -1.21 6.30
N VAL A 5 -1.39 -0.28 5.59
CA VAL A 5 -2.05 0.68 4.71
C VAL A 5 -1.68 0.38 3.28
N TRP A 6 -2.66 0.28 2.43
CA TRP A 6 -2.42 0.19 1.02
C TRP A 6 -2.98 1.37 0.23
N LEU A 7 -2.12 1.93 -0.57
CA LEU A 7 -2.42 3.12 -1.35
C LEU A 7 -2.88 2.73 -2.76
N GLY A 8 -4.00 3.24 -3.22
CA GLY A 8 -4.54 3.01 -4.55
C GLY A 8 -5.75 3.91 -4.81
N ASN A 9 -6.15 4.09 -6.06
CA ASN A 9 -7.32 4.86 -6.44
C ASN A 9 -8.57 3.99 -6.38
N PRO A 10 -9.68 4.46 -5.77
CA PRO A 10 -10.95 3.78 -5.87
C PRO A 10 -11.53 3.90 -7.28
N GLY A 11 -12.25 2.87 -7.73
CA GLY A 11 -12.94 2.84 -9.02
C GLY A 11 -12.47 1.70 -9.91
N LYS A 12 -13.42 1.11 -10.65
CA LYS A 12 -13.16 -0.04 -11.55
C LYS A 12 -12.14 0.28 -12.64
N GLU A 13 -12.10 1.55 -13.09
CA GLU A 13 -11.18 2.06 -14.09
C GLU A 13 -9.70 1.99 -13.63
N TYR A 14 -9.46 1.99 -12.32
CA TYR A 14 -8.09 1.96 -11.75
C TYR A 14 -7.64 0.57 -11.28
N GLU A 15 -8.55 -0.42 -11.19
CA GLU A 15 -8.25 -1.75 -10.60
C GLU A 15 -7.02 -2.44 -11.18
N LYS A 16 -6.76 -2.25 -12.48
CA LYS A 16 -5.66 -2.92 -13.20
C LYS A 16 -4.45 -2.03 -13.45
N THR A 17 -4.46 -0.81 -12.90
CA THR A 17 -3.36 0.15 -13.10
C THR A 17 -2.15 -0.18 -12.24
N ARG A 18 -0.94 0.32 -12.64
CA ARG A 18 0.29 0.15 -11.87
C ARG A 18 0.15 0.74 -10.46
N HIS A 19 -0.56 1.85 -10.34
CA HIS A 19 -0.81 2.52 -9.07
C HIS A 19 -1.70 1.71 -8.12
N ASN A 20 -2.53 0.80 -8.65
CA ASN A 20 -3.40 -0.08 -7.90
C ASN A 20 -2.87 -1.52 -7.77
N ILE A 21 -1.58 -1.74 -8.06
CA ILE A 21 -0.93 -3.05 -7.88
C ILE A 21 -1.28 -3.69 -6.52
N TRP A 22 -1.52 -2.84 -5.52
CA TRP A 22 -1.81 -3.23 -4.14
C TRP A 22 -3.19 -3.77 -3.93
N PHE A 23 -4.18 -3.21 -4.60
CA PHE A 23 -5.53 -3.75 -4.54
C PHE A 23 -5.55 -5.19 -5.10
N MET A 24 -4.75 -5.44 -6.15
CA MET A 24 -4.59 -6.77 -6.74
C MET A 24 -3.91 -7.74 -5.78
N VAL A 25 -2.83 -7.31 -5.12
CA VAL A 25 -2.03 -8.15 -4.22
C VAL A 25 -2.75 -8.40 -2.90
N VAL A 26 -3.41 -7.40 -2.36
CA VAL A 26 -4.06 -7.51 -1.06
C VAL A 26 -5.38 -8.25 -1.16
N ASP A 27 -6.14 -8.04 -2.21
CA ASP A 27 -7.37 -8.83 -2.41
C ASP A 27 -7.03 -10.32 -2.50
N ASP A 28 -5.93 -10.70 -3.20
CA ASP A 28 -5.39 -12.06 -3.22
C ASP A 28 -4.90 -12.53 -1.82
N PHE A 29 -4.21 -11.68 -1.08
CA PHE A 29 -3.75 -11.96 0.27
C PHE A 29 -4.91 -12.22 1.24
N LEU A 30 -5.94 -11.38 1.24
CA LEU A 30 -7.12 -11.54 2.09
C LEU A 30 -7.88 -12.82 1.74
N GLU A 31 -8.00 -13.16 0.46
CA GLU A 31 -8.62 -14.41 -0.01
C GLU A 31 -7.84 -15.63 0.48
N ARG A 32 -6.51 -15.65 0.29
CA ARG A 32 -5.63 -16.74 0.74
C ARG A 32 -5.66 -16.96 2.25
N TRP A 33 -5.75 -15.86 3.01
CA TRP A 33 -5.83 -15.92 4.47
C TRP A 33 -7.26 -16.13 4.98
N LYS A 34 -8.23 -16.35 4.08
CA LYS A 34 -9.66 -16.52 4.39
C LYS A 34 -10.19 -15.40 5.31
N MET A 35 -9.69 -14.20 5.11
CA MET A 35 -10.16 -13.02 5.83
C MET A 35 -11.44 -12.50 5.15
N GLU A 36 -12.39 -12.07 5.96
CA GLU A 36 -13.58 -11.40 5.43
C GLU A 36 -13.14 -10.13 4.67
N ALA A 37 -13.89 -9.79 3.61
CA ALA A 37 -13.65 -8.54 2.90
C ALA A 37 -13.72 -7.35 3.85
N CYS A 38 -12.89 -6.34 3.61
CA CYS A 38 -12.92 -5.11 4.40
C CYS A 38 -14.34 -4.57 4.47
N LYS A 39 -14.86 -4.36 5.69
CA LYS A 39 -16.16 -3.70 5.87
C LYS A 39 -16.05 -2.29 5.31
N GLU A 40 -17.04 -1.89 4.53
CA GLU A 40 -17.19 -0.49 4.14
C GLU A 40 -17.23 0.36 5.40
N GLY A 41 -16.14 1.07 5.67
CA GLY A 41 -16.10 2.12 6.68
C GLY A 41 -16.93 3.30 6.23
N LYS A 42 -17.06 4.33 7.06
CA LYS A 42 -17.65 5.61 6.65
C LYS A 42 -16.99 6.03 5.34
N ASN A 43 -17.72 6.30 4.32
CA ASN A 43 -17.47 6.68 2.89
C ASN A 43 -16.05 6.97 2.40
N TRP A 44 -15.00 6.92 3.21
CA TRP A 44 -13.64 7.35 2.93
C TRP A 44 -12.55 6.27 3.16
N CYS A 45 -12.87 5.13 3.77
CA CYS A 45 -11.95 4.01 3.89
C CYS A 45 -12.65 2.68 4.14
N ASN A 46 -12.05 1.61 3.69
CA ASN A 46 -12.42 0.24 4.07
C ASN A 46 -11.42 -0.24 5.12
N ILE A 47 -11.93 -0.84 6.19
CA ILE A 47 -11.15 -1.31 7.33
C ILE A 47 -11.47 -2.78 7.57
N LEU A 48 -10.41 -3.58 7.77
CA LEU A 48 -10.50 -4.92 8.30
C LEU A 48 -9.69 -4.99 9.59
N GLU A 49 -10.33 -5.37 10.67
CA GLU A 49 -9.65 -5.67 11.94
C GLU A 49 -9.61 -7.18 12.16
N THR A 50 -8.45 -7.70 12.48
CA THR A 50 -8.25 -9.14 12.72
C THR A 50 -7.20 -9.37 13.81
N MET A 51 -7.10 -10.63 14.27
CA MET A 51 -6.06 -11.09 15.18
C MET A 51 -5.17 -12.08 14.46
N ILE A 52 -3.87 -11.82 14.43
CA ILE A 52 -2.84 -12.73 13.93
C ILE A 52 -1.83 -12.92 15.07
N ASP A 53 -1.58 -14.16 15.47
CA ASP A 53 -0.64 -14.52 16.55
C ASP A 53 -0.85 -13.68 17.84
N ASN A 54 -2.11 -13.52 18.26
CA ASN A 54 -2.51 -12.70 19.41
C ASN A 54 -2.20 -11.19 19.29
N GLN A 55 -1.85 -10.74 18.09
CA GLN A 55 -1.63 -9.33 17.80
C GLN A 55 -2.81 -8.76 16.97
N LYS A 56 -3.37 -7.63 17.42
CA LYS A 56 -4.41 -6.93 16.64
C LYS A 56 -3.76 -6.28 15.42
N ILE A 57 -4.27 -6.61 14.24
CA ILE A 57 -3.86 -6.06 12.95
C ILE A 57 -5.04 -5.30 12.35
N ILE A 58 -4.76 -4.10 11.90
CA ILE A 58 -5.71 -3.27 11.15
C ILE A 58 -5.20 -3.16 9.73
N PHE A 59 -6.04 -3.56 8.80
CA PHE A 59 -5.85 -3.33 7.38
C PHE A 59 -6.69 -2.12 6.98
N LEU A 60 -6.07 -1.15 6.32
CA LEU A 60 -6.71 0.10 5.92
C LEU A 60 -6.55 0.34 4.42
N LYS A 61 -7.69 0.40 3.72
CA LYS A 61 -7.80 0.74 2.30
C LYS A 61 -8.47 2.11 2.21
N PRO A 62 -7.72 3.20 1.98
CA PRO A 62 -8.32 4.50 1.73
C PRO A 62 -9.16 4.45 0.44
N MET A 63 -10.39 4.97 0.50
CA MET A 63 -11.36 4.97 -0.60
C MET A 63 -11.60 6.37 -1.17
N GLU A 64 -10.77 7.33 -0.80
CA GLU A 64 -10.79 8.67 -1.36
C GLU A 64 -9.67 8.83 -2.40
N PHE A 65 -9.91 9.72 -3.38
CA PHE A 65 -8.89 10.08 -4.36
C PHE A 65 -7.62 10.59 -3.68
N MET A 66 -6.50 10.46 -4.38
CA MET A 66 -5.11 10.68 -3.95
C MET A 66 -4.88 11.83 -2.95
N ASN A 67 -5.69 12.89 -2.97
CA ASN A 67 -5.45 14.10 -2.19
C ASN A 67 -5.92 14.00 -0.73
N ARG A 68 -6.67 12.96 -0.35
CA ARG A 68 -7.32 12.86 0.97
C ARG A 68 -7.03 11.58 1.74
N SER A 69 -6.36 10.60 1.13
CA SER A 69 -6.07 9.29 1.77
C SER A 69 -5.27 9.41 3.07
N TRP A 70 -4.45 10.48 3.22
CA TRP A 70 -3.72 10.79 4.43
C TRP A 70 -4.63 11.01 5.64
N TRP A 71 -5.85 11.54 5.42
CA TRP A 71 -6.79 11.79 6.50
C TRP A 71 -7.27 10.48 7.13
N ALA A 72 -7.58 9.47 6.33
CA ALA A 72 -7.94 8.14 6.80
C ALA A 72 -6.82 7.54 7.65
N VAL A 73 -5.57 7.59 7.16
CA VAL A 73 -4.41 7.06 7.88
C VAL A 73 -4.21 7.79 9.20
N SER A 74 -4.15 9.14 9.18
CA SER A 74 -3.92 9.93 10.40
C SER A 74 -5.04 9.75 11.42
N THR A 75 -6.30 9.65 10.99
CA THR A 75 -7.44 9.42 11.88
C THR A 75 -7.30 8.07 12.61
N ILE A 76 -6.98 7.00 11.88
CA ILE A 76 -6.81 5.67 12.47
C ILE A 76 -5.59 5.62 13.40
N VAL A 77 -4.46 6.18 12.98
CA VAL A 77 -3.23 6.24 13.78
C VAL A 77 -3.48 6.97 15.11
N ASN A 78 -4.13 8.13 15.05
CA ASN A 78 -4.44 8.93 16.25
C ASN A 78 -5.48 8.26 17.15
N PHE A 79 -6.53 7.67 16.57
CA PHE A 79 -7.59 7.01 17.32
C PHE A 79 -7.08 5.81 18.12
N TYR A 80 -6.28 4.95 17.47
CA TYR A 80 -5.71 3.75 18.08
C TYR A 80 -4.36 4.00 18.75
N LYS A 81 -3.80 5.22 18.67
CA LYS A 81 -2.47 5.61 19.19
C LYS A 81 -1.36 4.67 18.71
N ILE A 82 -1.34 4.39 17.41
CA ILE A 82 -0.41 3.45 16.78
C ILE A 82 0.97 4.12 16.68
N ASP A 83 2.02 3.44 17.16
CA ASP A 83 3.40 3.90 16.96
C ASP A 83 3.74 3.89 15.45
N PRO A 84 4.39 4.92 14.90
CA PRO A 84 4.84 4.92 13.51
C PRO A 84 5.60 3.66 13.09
N LYS A 85 6.39 3.08 13.96
CA LYS A 85 7.13 1.83 13.70
C LYS A 85 6.22 0.61 13.51
N ASP A 86 4.97 0.70 13.97
CA ASP A 86 3.94 -0.33 13.79
C ASP A 86 3.07 -0.10 12.55
N ILE A 87 3.48 0.84 11.69
CA ILE A 87 2.78 1.15 10.43
C ILE A 87 3.59 0.59 9.26
N LEU A 88 2.92 -0.15 8.38
CA LEU A 88 3.42 -0.56 7.07
C LEU A 88 2.60 0.11 5.98
N VAL A 89 3.23 0.93 5.16
CA VAL A 89 2.62 1.50 3.96
C VAL A 89 3.13 0.76 2.74
N ILE A 90 2.19 0.27 1.97
CA ILE A 90 2.47 -0.49 0.76
C ILE A 90 2.16 0.41 -0.45
N HIS A 91 3.11 0.55 -1.40
CA HIS A 91 2.97 1.48 -2.53
C HIS A 91 3.80 1.08 -3.76
N ASP A 92 3.38 1.51 -4.93
CA ASP A 92 4.16 1.43 -6.16
C ASP A 92 5.41 2.34 -6.11
N ASP A 93 6.44 1.95 -6.82
CA ASP A 93 7.69 2.71 -6.86
C ASP A 93 8.29 2.70 -8.26
N ILE A 94 8.37 3.89 -8.87
CA ILE A 94 8.90 4.08 -10.22
C ILE A 94 10.44 4.01 -10.28
N ASP A 95 11.13 4.10 -9.14
CA ASP A 95 12.60 4.01 -9.08
C ASP A 95 13.10 2.56 -9.01
N LEU A 96 12.18 1.60 -8.95
CA LEU A 96 12.47 0.17 -8.96
C LEU A 96 11.93 -0.47 -10.24
N ILE A 97 12.74 -1.35 -10.83
CA ILE A 97 12.30 -2.15 -11.99
C ILE A 97 11.09 -3.01 -11.62
N VAL A 98 10.26 -3.35 -12.62
CA VAL A 98 9.06 -4.17 -12.42
C VAL A 98 9.38 -5.43 -11.64
N GLY A 99 8.60 -5.70 -10.59
CA GLY A 99 8.71 -6.89 -9.75
C GLY A 99 9.84 -6.86 -8.71
N LYS A 100 10.63 -5.79 -8.62
CA LYS A 100 11.57 -5.63 -7.51
C LYS A 100 10.83 -5.18 -6.26
N ILE A 101 11.02 -5.91 -5.16
CA ILE A 101 10.34 -5.65 -3.89
C ILE A 101 11.37 -5.27 -2.83
N GLN A 102 11.05 -4.27 -2.01
CA GLN A 102 11.91 -3.82 -0.92
C GLN A 102 11.10 -3.42 0.30
N LEU A 103 11.37 -4.05 1.44
CA LEU A 103 10.89 -3.60 2.75
C LEU A 103 11.92 -2.65 3.36
N LYS A 104 11.53 -1.42 3.66
CA LYS A 104 12.39 -0.37 4.22
C LYS A 104 11.72 0.31 5.41
N LEU A 105 12.48 0.51 6.49
CA LEU A 105 12.11 1.44 7.55
C LEU A 105 12.70 2.81 7.19
N TRP A 106 11.93 3.87 7.38
CA TRP A 106 12.26 5.28 7.10
C TRP A 106 13.03 5.53 5.79
N TRP A 107 12.30 6.01 4.82
CA TRP A 107 12.79 6.40 3.51
C TRP A 107 12.20 7.75 3.10
N SER A 108 12.76 8.43 2.11
CA SER A 108 12.14 9.61 1.52
C SER A 108 10.84 9.24 0.79
N SER A 109 10.02 10.24 0.44
CA SER A 109 8.83 9.99 -0.38
C SER A 109 9.15 9.57 -1.81
N ALA A 110 10.42 9.71 -2.25
CA ALA A 110 10.88 9.42 -3.62
C ALA A 110 9.96 10.03 -4.71
N GLY A 111 9.42 11.22 -4.44
CA GLY A 111 8.49 11.88 -5.35
C GLY A 111 7.04 11.38 -5.30
N HIS A 112 6.74 10.36 -4.49
CA HIS A 112 5.40 9.82 -4.34
C HIS A 112 4.55 10.76 -3.48
N ASN A 113 3.57 11.42 -4.08
CA ASN A 113 2.77 12.46 -3.43
C ASN A 113 2.02 11.96 -2.19
N TRP A 114 1.51 10.74 -2.20
CA TRP A 114 0.84 10.16 -1.04
C TRP A 114 1.74 9.96 0.16
N LEU A 115 2.94 9.42 -0.07
CA LEU A 115 3.92 9.25 0.99
C LEU A 115 4.33 10.60 1.57
N LYS A 116 4.48 11.63 0.72
CA LYS A 116 4.74 12.99 1.18
C LYS A 116 3.65 13.48 2.12
N ASN A 117 2.38 13.31 1.74
CA ASN A 117 1.25 13.73 2.56
C ASN A 117 1.16 12.94 3.88
N ILE A 118 1.42 11.63 3.86
CA ILE A 118 1.45 10.79 5.09
C ILE A 118 2.58 11.26 6.02
N ILE A 119 3.80 11.48 5.50
CA ILE A 119 4.94 11.99 6.26
C ILE A 119 4.60 13.34 6.91
N GLU A 120 4.02 14.27 6.15
CA GLU A 120 3.62 15.59 6.65
C GLU A 120 2.59 15.50 7.78
N LYS A 121 1.65 14.56 7.70
CA LYS A 121 0.57 14.44 8.68
C LYS A 121 0.91 13.62 9.91
N LEU A 122 1.77 12.63 9.77
CA LEU A 122 2.30 11.88 10.89
C LEU A 122 3.49 12.58 11.57
N TRP A 123 3.99 13.69 10.97
CA TRP A 123 5.18 14.43 11.44
C TRP A 123 6.42 13.55 11.59
N THR A 124 6.45 12.41 10.90
CA THR A 124 7.57 11.47 10.91
C THR A 124 7.64 10.66 9.62
N LYS A 125 8.84 10.21 9.30
CA LYS A 125 9.11 9.26 8.22
C LYS A 125 9.49 7.85 8.76
N ASP A 126 9.39 7.65 10.06
CA ASP A 126 9.86 6.45 10.77
C ASP A 126 8.79 5.34 10.76
N PHE A 127 8.27 5.02 9.57
CA PHE A 127 7.35 3.91 9.33
C PHE A 127 7.87 3.00 8.21
N TRP A 128 7.41 1.76 8.23
CA TRP A 128 7.79 0.76 7.24
C TRP A 128 7.12 1.04 5.90
N ARG A 129 7.85 0.76 4.84
CA ARG A 129 7.35 0.81 3.46
C ARG A 129 7.69 -0.47 2.74
N LEU A 130 6.69 -1.05 2.12
CA LEU A 130 6.88 -2.12 1.16
C LEU A 130 6.74 -1.50 -0.24
N ARG A 131 7.89 -1.35 -0.89
CA ARG A 131 8.03 -0.72 -2.20
C ARG A 131 7.97 -1.79 -3.28
N ILE A 132 7.06 -1.66 -4.23
CA ILE A 132 7.03 -2.55 -5.39
C ILE A 132 7.35 -1.78 -6.65
N GLY A 133 8.37 -2.25 -7.35
CA GLY A 133 8.82 -1.69 -8.60
C GLY A 133 7.76 -1.83 -9.69
N VAL A 134 7.48 -0.71 -10.35
CA VAL A 134 6.62 -0.62 -11.53
C VAL A 134 7.34 -0.06 -12.74
N ASP A 135 8.66 0.23 -12.57
CA ASP A 135 9.51 0.88 -13.55
C ASP A 135 9.11 2.34 -13.85
N ARG A 136 9.91 3.03 -14.60
CA ARG A 136 9.79 4.44 -14.91
C ARG A 136 9.48 4.65 -16.40
N PRO A 137 8.61 5.61 -16.77
CA PRO A 137 8.44 5.97 -18.17
C PRO A 137 9.69 6.68 -18.70
N ASN A 138 9.84 6.69 -20.03
CA ASN A 138 11.00 7.32 -20.69
C ASN A 138 11.11 8.83 -20.41
N HIS A 139 9.99 9.49 -20.15
CA HIS A 139 9.91 10.92 -19.88
C HIS A 139 9.25 11.19 -18.52
N GLN A 140 9.86 12.10 -17.75
CA GLN A 140 9.42 12.41 -16.39
C GLN A 140 8.03 13.07 -16.30
N ASP A 141 7.64 13.82 -17.33
CA ASP A 141 6.32 14.44 -17.45
C ASP A 141 5.18 13.43 -17.63
N GLN A 142 5.50 12.19 -18.02
CA GLN A 142 4.54 11.11 -18.24
C GLN A 142 4.29 10.24 -17.00
N VAL A 143 4.98 10.48 -15.88
CA VAL A 143 4.88 9.62 -14.68
C VAL A 143 3.46 9.49 -14.16
N ALA A 144 2.71 10.60 -14.07
CA ALA A 144 1.34 10.57 -13.55
C ALA A 144 0.42 9.72 -14.44
N GLU A 145 0.56 9.83 -15.74
CA GLU A 145 -0.21 9.04 -16.71
C GLU A 145 0.25 7.58 -16.71
N TYR A 146 1.56 7.33 -16.67
CA TYR A 146 2.14 5.99 -16.68
C TYR A 146 1.65 5.11 -15.53
N VAL A 147 1.62 5.62 -14.31
CA VAL A 147 1.14 4.85 -13.15
C VAL A 147 -0.37 4.57 -13.19
N LEU A 148 -1.13 5.40 -13.91
CA LEU A 148 -2.56 5.21 -14.13
C LEU A 148 -2.89 4.29 -15.30
N HIS A 149 -1.88 3.81 -16.04
CA HIS A 149 -2.07 2.82 -17.10
C HIS A 149 -1.97 1.39 -16.57
N PRO A 150 -2.69 0.43 -17.17
CA PRO A 150 -2.57 -0.98 -16.83
C PRO A 150 -1.15 -1.53 -17.07
N PHE A 151 -0.80 -2.58 -16.36
CA PHE A 151 0.38 -3.39 -16.67
C PHE A 151 0.26 -4.02 -18.06
N LYS A 152 1.39 -4.13 -18.76
CA LYS A 152 1.49 -5.03 -19.90
C LYS A 152 1.40 -6.48 -19.40
N LYS A 153 1.04 -7.41 -20.28
CA LYS A 153 0.88 -8.82 -19.92
C LYS A 153 2.13 -9.43 -19.28
N GLU A 154 3.29 -9.10 -19.85
CA GLU A 154 4.59 -9.58 -19.36
C GLU A 154 4.92 -9.01 -17.97
N GLU A 155 4.66 -7.74 -17.75
CA GLU A 155 4.84 -7.07 -16.46
C GLU A 155 3.92 -7.68 -15.39
N LYS A 156 2.64 -7.92 -15.77
CA LYS A 156 1.68 -8.55 -14.86
C LYS A 156 2.13 -9.94 -14.44
N ASN A 157 2.62 -10.77 -15.36
CA ASN A 157 3.12 -12.10 -15.03
C ASN A 157 4.29 -12.03 -14.01
N ILE A 158 5.21 -11.07 -14.18
CA ILE A 158 6.30 -10.84 -13.21
C ILE A 158 5.75 -10.52 -11.82
N ILE A 159 4.71 -9.67 -11.74
CA ILE A 159 4.09 -9.30 -10.47
C ILE A 159 3.36 -10.50 -9.84
N ASP A 160 2.61 -11.27 -10.63
CA ASP A 160 1.90 -12.45 -10.14
C ASP A 160 2.88 -13.48 -9.54
N ASP A 161 4.06 -13.67 -10.15
CA ASP A 161 5.13 -14.53 -9.62
C ASP A 161 5.73 -14.02 -8.29
N LYS A 162 5.56 -12.72 -7.99
CA LYS A 162 6.11 -12.08 -6.80
C LYS A 162 5.16 -12.01 -5.60
N ILE A 163 3.92 -12.45 -5.75
CA ILE A 163 2.91 -12.38 -4.68
C ILE A 163 3.39 -13.07 -3.39
N ASN A 164 4.02 -14.23 -3.50
CA ASN A 164 4.54 -14.95 -2.32
C ASN A 164 5.70 -14.18 -1.64
N GLU A 165 6.54 -13.50 -2.40
CA GLU A 165 7.62 -12.67 -1.85
C GLU A 165 7.05 -11.46 -1.09
N ILE A 166 6.02 -10.83 -1.64
CA ILE A 166 5.28 -9.73 -0.99
C ILE A 166 4.65 -10.21 0.32
N GLU A 167 3.97 -11.35 0.30
CA GLU A 167 3.36 -11.96 1.49
C GLU A 167 4.41 -12.23 2.58
N ASN A 168 5.58 -12.75 2.23
CA ASN A 168 6.67 -12.98 3.17
C ASN A 168 7.15 -11.67 3.81
N HIS A 169 7.28 -10.59 3.05
CA HIS A 169 7.63 -9.28 3.60
C HIS A 169 6.57 -8.72 4.56
N ILE A 170 5.28 -8.97 4.28
CA ILE A 170 4.20 -8.62 5.22
C ILE A 170 4.34 -9.44 6.51
N LYS A 171 4.57 -10.77 6.42
CA LYS A 171 4.84 -11.62 7.59
C LYS A 171 6.06 -11.16 8.37
N ASP A 172 7.14 -10.81 7.69
CA ASP A 172 8.35 -10.26 8.31
C ASP A 172 8.05 -8.96 9.10
N PHE A 173 7.21 -8.09 8.56
CA PHE A 173 6.76 -6.91 9.28
C PHE A 173 5.89 -7.27 10.49
N LEU A 174 4.99 -8.23 10.37
CA LEU A 174 4.11 -8.65 11.46
C LEU A 174 4.89 -9.28 12.62
N SER A 175 6.02 -9.92 12.36
CA SER A 175 6.88 -10.56 13.35
C SER A 175 7.81 -9.60 14.12
N LYS A 176 7.96 -8.35 13.68
CA LYS A 176 8.78 -7.30 14.35
C LYS A 176 8.01 -6.66 15.50
#